data_be7d3405a19750597759bbfcc47e4df7
#
_entry.id   be7d3405a19750597759bbfcc47e4df7
#
_cell.length_a   1.000
_cell.length_b   1.000
_cell.length_c   1.000
_cell.angle_alpha   90.00
_cell.angle_beta   90.00
_cell.angle_gamma   90.00
#
_symmetry.space_group_name_H-M   'P 1'
#
loop_
_entity.id
_entity.type
_entity.pdbx_description
1 polymer ?
#
loop_
_entity_poly.entity_id
_entity_poly.type
_entity_poly.pdbx_seq_one_letter_code
_entity_poly.pdbx_strand_id
1 'polypeptide(L)'
;MTFDDLQAALDEFDLSSQTSWKKIKARHRELVRRYHPDKGEQADPDRIRRINAAYKILSTYVGDYRFDFSREQFLDQYPEERLREQFWSEKLWGDDI
;
A
#
# COMPACT_ATOMS: atom_id res chain seq x y z
N MET A 1 3.83 13.43 -12.55
CA MET A 1 4.39 12.15 -12.06
C MET A 1 4.49 11.16 -13.20
N THR A 2 5.66 10.60 -13.40
CA THR A 2 5.86 9.53 -14.38
C THR A 2 5.91 8.18 -13.67
N PHE A 3 5.82 7.09 -14.43
CA PHE A 3 5.99 5.75 -13.84
C PHE A 3 7.39 5.60 -13.24
N ASP A 4 8.41 6.16 -13.88
CA ASP A 4 9.78 6.09 -13.37
C ASP A 4 9.91 6.85 -12.04
N ASP A 5 9.22 7.98 -11.87
CA ASP A 5 9.17 8.70 -10.60
C ASP A 5 8.57 7.83 -9.49
N LEU A 6 7.47 7.15 -9.82
CA LEU A 6 6.79 6.26 -8.87
C LEU A 6 7.69 5.08 -8.49
N GLN A 7 8.34 4.48 -9.47
CA GLN A 7 9.24 3.35 -9.24
C GLN A 7 10.43 3.75 -8.39
N ALA A 8 11.03 4.92 -8.67
CA ALA A 8 12.15 5.44 -7.88
C ALA A 8 11.73 5.69 -6.43
N ALA A 9 10.50 6.15 -6.21
CA ALA A 9 9.98 6.37 -4.86
C ALA A 9 9.84 5.05 -4.09
N LEU A 10 9.34 4.00 -4.75
CA LEU A 10 9.26 2.67 -4.14
C LEU A 10 10.66 2.12 -3.82
N ASP A 11 11.62 2.33 -4.71
CA ASP A 11 13.00 1.88 -4.51
C ASP A 11 13.64 2.60 -3.32
N GLU A 12 13.40 3.89 -3.17
CA GLU A 12 13.93 4.65 -2.02
C GLU A 12 13.40 4.10 -0.70
N PHE A 13 12.18 3.58 -0.69
CA PHE A 13 11.56 2.98 0.48
C PHE A 13 11.83 1.47 0.59
N ASP A 14 12.49 0.89 -0.38
CA ASP A 14 12.74 -0.56 -0.45
C ASP A 14 11.43 -1.34 -0.31
N LEU A 15 10.42 -0.92 -1.07
CA LEU A 15 9.10 -1.54 -1.08
C LEU A 15 8.83 -2.18 -2.43
N SER A 16 8.10 -3.30 -2.41
CA SER A 16 7.68 -3.96 -3.64
C SER A 16 6.56 -3.19 -4.32
N SER A 17 6.28 -3.56 -5.57
CA SER A 17 5.19 -2.93 -6.34
C SER A 17 3.81 -3.18 -5.74
N GLN A 18 3.67 -4.20 -4.90
CA GLN A 18 2.44 -4.50 -4.18
C GLN A 18 2.66 -4.22 -2.70
N THR A 19 2.12 -3.11 -2.25
CA THR A 19 2.27 -2.69 -0.86
C THR A 19 1.00 -1.95 -0.42
N SER A 20 0.90 -1.67 0.86
CA SER A 20 -0.25 -0.96 1.42
C SER A 20 0.15 0.43 1.89
N TRP A 21 -0.83 1.31 1.99
CA TRP A 21 -0.61 2.65 2.57
C TRP A 21 -0.07 2.55 3.99
N LYS A 22 -0.55 1.58 4.75
CA LYS A 22 -0.09 1.32 6.12
C LYS A 22 1.42 1.03 6.13
N LYS A 23 1.89 0.18 5.21
CA LYS A 23 3.31 -0.15 5.10
C LYS A 23 4.15 1.04 4.66
N ILE A 24 3.63 1.83 3.73
CA ILE A 24 4.33 3.05 3.28
C ILE A 24 4.54 4.00 4.45
N LYS A 25 3.50 4.26 5.24
CA LYS A 25 3.60 5.15 6.40
C LYS A 25 4.57 4.62 7.45
N ALA A 26 4.51 3.33 7.72
CA ALA A 26 5.40 2.70 8.69
C ALA A 26 6.87 2.80 8.25
N ARG A 27 7.13 2.55 6.96
CA ARG A 27 8.48 2.65 6.42
C ARG A 27 8.98 4.08 6.45
N HIS A 28 8.14 5.05 6.14
CA HIS A 28 8.50 6.47 6.22
C HIS A 28 8.97 6.84 7.62
N ARG A 29 8.21 6.45 8.65
CA ARG A 29 8.59 6.72 10.03
C ARG A 29 9.92 6.07 10.40
N GLU A 30 10.12 4.84 9.98
CA GLU A 30 11.37 4.11 10.23
C GLU A 30 12.57 4.81 9.60
N LEU A 31 12.44 5.20 8.32
CA LEU A 31 13.53 5.85 7.58
C LEU A 31 13.83 7.24 8.14
N VAL A 32 12.81 8.01 8.50
CA VAL A 32 13.01 9.33 9.11
C VAL A 32 13.73 9.19 10.45
N ARG A 33 13.32 8.22 11.26
CA ARG A 33 13.97 7.97 12.55
C ARG A 33 15.46 7.63 12.38
N ARG A 34 15.76 6.82 11.38
CA ARG A 34 17.14 6.35 11.14
C ARG A 34 18.04 7.44 10.62
N TYR A 35 17.56 8.26 9.70
CA TYR A 35 18.38 9.23 8.97
C TYR A 35 18.17 10.69 9.38
N HIS A 36 17.41 10.93 10.45
CA HIS A 36 17.13 12.29 10.92
C HIS A 36 18.43 13.00 11.27
N PRO A 37 18.63 14.26 10.80
CA PRO A 37 19.91 14.98 11.01
C PRO A 37 20.29 15.18 12.47
N ASP A 38 19.29 15.36 13.35
CA ASP A 38 19.55 15.69 14.75
C ASP A 38 19.55 14.49 15.68
N LYS A 39 18.75 13.45 15.37
CA LYS A 39 18.48 12.36 16.29
C LYS A 39 18.69 10.96 15.69
N GLY A 40 18.93 10.87 14.39
CA GLY A 40 19.09 9.59 13.73
C GLY A 40 20.46 8.97 13.99
N GLU A 41 20.50 7.64 14.04
CA GLU A 41 21.76 6.91 14.21
C GLU A 41 22.67 7.09 13.00
N GLN A 42 22.10 7.30 11.82
CA GLN A 42 22.80 7.46 10.56
C GLN A 42 22.41 8.78 9.90
N ALA A 43 22.53 9.88 10.62
CA ALA A 43 22.10 11.19 10.16
C ALA A 43 22.58 11.49 8.73
N ASP A 44 21.64 11.75 7.83
CA ASP A 44 21.91 12.01 6.41
C ASP A 44 20.85 12.97 5.86
N PRO A 45 21.15 14.31 5.87
CA PRO A 45 20.16 15.30 5.41
C PRO A 45 19.75 15.12 3.95
N ASP A 46 20.67 14.70 3.08
CA ASP A 46 20.34 14.48 1.67
C ASP A 46 19.40 13.30 1.50
N ARG A 47 19.61 12.25 2.25
CA ARG A 47 18.74 11.08 2.21
C ARG A 47 17.35 11.42 2.75
N ILE A 48 17.26 12.21 3.81
CA ILE A 48 15.97 12.68 4.33
C ILE A 48 15.20 13.44 3.27
N ARG A 49 15.87 14.29 2.48
CA ARG A 49 15.21 15.01 1.39
C ARG A 49 14.65 14.04 0.34
N ARG A 50 15.42 13.01 -0.03
CA ARG A 50 14.95 11.99 -0.98
C ARG A 50 13.80 11.19 -0.40
N ILE A 51 13.88 10.81 0.87
CA ILE A 51 12.81 10.07 1.56
C ILE A 51 11.52 10.89 1.57
N ASN A 52 11.60 12.17 1.90
CA ASN A 52 10.42 13.03 1.95
C ASN A 52 9.83 13.27 0.54
N ALA A 53 10.68 13.43 -0.46
CA ALA A 53 10.24 13.56 -1.85
C ALA A 53 9.54 12.28 -2.33
N ALA A 54 10.10 11.13 -2.01
CA ALA A 54 9.52 9.84 -2.33
C ALA A 54 8.17 9.64 -1.63
N TYR A 55 8.08 10.03 -0.35
CA TYR A 55 6.83 9.95 0.40
C TYR A 55 5.74 10.80 -0.23
N LYS A 56 6.09 12.00 -0.70
CA LYS A 56 5.13 12.88 -1.38
C LYS A 56 4.60 12.24 -2.65
N ILE A 57 5.46 11.60 -3.43
CA ILE A 57 5.05 10.89 -4.65
C ILE A 57 4.10 9.74 -4.30
N LEU A 58 4.48 8.91 -3.33
CA LEU A 58 3.66 7.76 -2.92
C LEU A 58 2.31 8.20 -2.34
N SER A 59 2.29 9.24 -1.50
CA SER A 59 1.06 9.73 -0.91
C SER A 59 0.13 10.35 -1.96
N THR A 60 0.68 11.02 -2.96
CA THR A 60 -0.10 11.57 -4.06
C THR A 60 -0.74 10.45 -4.88
N TYR A 61 0.04 9.43 -5.22
CA TYR A 61 -0.49 8.28 -5.97
C TYR A 61 -1.61 7.59 -5.22
N VAL A 62 -1.42 7.33 -3.91
CA VAL A 62 -2.44 6.70 -3.08
C VAL A 62 -3.68 7.60 -2.94
N GLY A 63 -3.47 8.91 -2.73
CA GLY A 63 -4.58 9.86 -2.57
C GLY A 63 -5.42 10.04 -3.82
N ASP A 64 -4.80 9.92 -5.00
CA ASP A 64 -5.50 10.02 -6.29
C ASP A 64 -6.01 8.67 -6.78
N TYR A 65 -5.70 7.59 -6.09
CA TYR A 65 -6.08 6.25 -6.51
C TYR A 65 -7.61 6.09 -6.43
N ARG A 66 -8.19 5.59 -7.52
CA ARG A 66 -9.63 5.39 -7.60
C ARG A 66 -9.97 4.00 -7.10
N PHE A 67 -10.54 3.94 -5.91
CA PHE A 67 -10.99 2.68 -5.35
C PHE A 67 -12.28 2.24 -6.03
N ASP A 68 -12.41 0.93 -6.18
CA ASP A 68 -13.62 0.33 -6.71
C ASP A 68 -14.33 -0.40 -5.56
N PHE A 69 -15.47 0.14 -5.14
CA PHE A 69 -16.27 -0.42 -4.05
C PHE A 69 -17.34 -1.39 -4.55
N SER A 70 -17.14 -1.94 -5.74
CA SER A 70 -18.04 -2.95 -6.28
C SER A 70 -17.94 -4.24 -5.47
N ARG A 71 -19.01 -5.04 -5.55
CA ARG A 71 -19.05 -6.37 -4.93
C ARG A 71 -17.89 -7.23 -5.43
N GLU A 72 -17.63 -7.23 -6.74
CA GLU A 72 -16.57 -8.02 -7.34
C GLU A 72 -15.21 -7.66 -6.76
N GLN A 73 -14.89 -6.37 -6.70
CA GLN A 73 -13.61 -5.92 -6.15
C GLN A 73 -13.50 -6.27 -4.66
N PHE A 74 -14.59 -6.11 -3.91
CA PHE A 74 -14.61 -6.50 -2.50
C PHE A 74 -14.27 -7.98 -2.33
N LEU A 75 -14.89 -8.85 -3.15
CA LEU A 75 -14.65 -10.30 -3.07
C LEU A 75 -13.23 -10.67 -3.48
N ASP A 76 -12.61 -9.91 -4.40
CA ASP A 76 -11.21 -10.11 -4.76
C ASP A 76 -10.27 -9.77 -3.61
N GLN A 77 -10.60 -8.74 -2.83
CA GLN A 77 -9.79 -8.33 -1.67
C GLN A 77 -10.02 -9.24 -0.46
N TYR A 78 -11.19 -9.86 -0.37
CA TYR A 78 -11.56 -10.76 0.72
C TYR A 78 -12.02 -12.11 0.15
N PRO A 79 -11.06 -12.94 -0.29
CA PRO A 79 -11.41 -14.24 -0.93
C PRO A 79 -12.26 -15.15 -0.06
N GLU A 80 -12.07 -15.08 1.26
CA GLU A 80 -12.87 -15.88 2.20
C GLU A 80 -14.35 -15.51 2.15
N GLU A 81 -14.68 -14.26 1.86
CA GLU A 81 -16.07 -13.83 1.71
C GLU A 81 -16.68 -14.38 0.42
N ARG A 82 -15.88 -14.52 -0.64
CA ARG A 82 -16.32 -15.15 -1.88
C ARG A 82 -16.68 -16.61 -1.63
N LEU A 83 -15.85 -17.33 -0.90
CA LEU A 83 -16.10 -18.72 -0.53
C LEU A 83 -17.34 -18.85 0.35
N ARG A 84 -17.52 -17.95 1.31
CA ARG A 84 -18.69 -17.95 2.18
C ARG A 84 -19.98 -17.74 1.40
N GLU A 85 -20.01 -16.78 0.49
CA GLU A 85 -21.18 -16.54 -0.35
C GLU A 85 -21.49 -17.72 -1.24
N GLN A 86 -20.46 -18.29 -1.85
CA GLN A 86 -20.62 -19.48 -2.70
C GLN A 86 -21.16 -20.66 -1.89
N PHE A 87 -20.62 -20.88 -0.70
CA PHE A 87 -21.07 -21.96 0.19
C PHE A 87 -22.54 -21.80 0.57
N TRP A 88 -22.95 -20.59 0.98
CA TRP A 88 -24.34 -20.32 1.34
C TRP A 88 -25.26 -20.45 0.14
N SER A 89 -24.85 -19.99 -1.02
CA SER A 89 -25.62 -20.11 -2.25
C SER A 89 -25.85 -21.58 -2.62
N GLU A 90 -24.81 -22.39 -2.61
CA GLU A 90 -24.89 -23.82 -2.90
C GLU A 90 -25.75 -24.54 -1.88
N LYS A 91 -25.61 -24.22 -0.61
CA LYS A 91 -26.40 -24.84 0.45
C LYS A 91 -27.88 -24.52 0.32
N LEU A 92 -28.22 -23.28 -0.01
CA LEU A 92 -29.62 -22.87 -0.18
C LEU A 92 -30.27 -23.54 -1.38
N TRP A 93 -29.55 -23.61 -2.50
CA TRP A 93 -30.09 -24.23 -3.71
C TRP A 93 -30.02 -25.74 -3.66
N GLY A 94 -29.02 -26.31 -2.99
CA GLY A 94 -28.86 -27.74 -2.82
C GLY A 94 -29.94 -28.38 -1.99
N ASP A 95 -30.47 -27.65 -1.03
CA ASP A 95 -31.54 -28.17 -0.15
C ASP A 95 -32.90 -28.27 -0.84
N ASP A 96 -33.07 -27.60 -1.97
CA ASP A 96 -34.31 -27.63 -2.75
C ASP A 96 -34.38 -28.78 -3.74
N ILE A 97 -33.32 -29.55 -3.83
CA ILE A 97 -33.24 -30.70 -4.69
C ILE A 97 -33.52 -31.97 -3.87
#